data_0ee4a665783550faec50d841463bfb3c
#
_entry.id   0ee4a665783550faec50d841463bfb3c
#
_cell.length_a   1.000
_cell.length_b   1.000
_cell.length_c   1.000
_cell.angle_alpha   90.00
_cell.angle_beta   90.00
_cell.angle_gamma   90.00
#
_symmetry.space_group_name_H-M   'P 1'
#
loop_
_entity.id
_entity.type
_entity.pdbx_description
1 polymer ?
#
loop_
_entity_poly.entity_id
_entity_poly.type
_entity_poly.pdbx_seq_one_letter_code
_entity_poly.pdbx_strand_id
1 'polypeptide(L)'
;MYTNIRLEELLRAMIKESGTVGRLASRLRVSEKAVRAWSKKNEDELHHLHADSLEALMKVAGEMKIPIEIFTTPPSLWDLRASYKENLLMDPGLPPRPATPFRNHRIPFLGYLLNSRFGASASVITSTSSRIRFLTSSGVDVVTFKTVRSDKLPSHPPQNIFCCSKDVPILKPGMQLPSVAVGENPDVHRPKFGMMNRFGMPSPLPEVWQAEFRATKAGLQEGQLLILSVVPTANRNDPEAVLIRDAVRVVEYALEAGAEVIEINCSCPNCSGMEGELFRDLDLVEKICQAVSTVLGKAKVLLKIGYLEERDLSEFVARTAPFVHGYSAINTVPVEGFRQGQYGPEPAFGTPRLKAGLSGPPILRYGLNCVSNLVKIREQENLQVGIIGIGGAVTTANVQSYIDSGADIVQCATAFFVDSFFGMKVRKFLDDQLLGKEISAEDEREIARQNWSRALGNLEEDLGGDDGVWASVQQAGLMDFLEWERNQKATVALGPRRALAVPSVEEFTTRIRNRLVKPRF
;
A
#
# COMPACT_ATOMS: atom_id res chain seq x y z
N MET A 1 -1.97 21.90 -6.96
CA MET A 1 -2.97 22.77 -7.59
C MET A 1 -3.39 22.09 -8.88
N TYR A 2 -4.67 22.10 -9.25
CA TYR A 2 -5.27 21.26 -10.31
C TYR A 2 -4.80 21.70 -11.71
N THR A 3 -3.66 21.19 -12.16
CA THR A 3 -3.03 21.64 -13.40
C THR A 3 -3.57 20.94 -14.66
N ASN A 4 -4.36 19.85 -14.53
CA ASN A 4 -4.85 19.09 -15.69
C ASN A 4 -6.26 18.55 -15.42
N ILE A 5 -7.28 19.41 -15.51
CA ILE A 5 -8.69 19.00 -15.45
C ILE A 5 -9.23 18.92 -16.87
N ARG A 6 -9.89 17.82 -17.22
CA ARG A 6 -10.71 17.73 -18.45
C ARG A 6 -11.97 18.56 -18.24
N LEU A 7 -11.81 19.89 -18.36
CA LEU A 7 -12.81 20.89 -17.99
C LEU A 7 -14.12 20.71 -18.76
N GLU A 8 -14.03 20.40 -20.03
CA GLU A 8 -15.23 20.23 -20.88
C GLU A 8 -16.09 19.06 -20.38
N GLU A 9 -15.45 17.92 -20.03
CA GLU A 9 -16.17 16.75 -19.53
C GLU A 9 -16.74 17.01 -18.14
N LEU A 10 -15.98 17.65 -17.24
CA LEU A 10 -16.46 18.06 -15.94
C LEU A 10 -17.66 18.98 -16.03
N LEU A 11 -17.58 20.01 -16.86
CA LEU A 11 -18.69 20.95 -17.08
C LEU A 11 -19.92 20.27 -17.69
N ARG A 12 -19.76 19.34 -18.63
CA ARG A 12 -20.85 18.53 -19.16
C ARG A 12 -21.54 17.71 -18.07
N ALA A 13 -20.78 17.06 -17.21
CA ALA A 13 -21.31 16.31 -16.08
C ALA A 13 -22.05 17.22 -15.09
N MET A 14 -21.47 18.37 -14.74
CA MET A 14 -22.09 19.37 -13.86
C MET A 14 -23.37 19.98 -14.46
N ILE A 15 -23.40 20.25 -15.77
CA ILE A 15 -24.59 20.75 -16.48
C ILE A 15 -25.69 19.69 -16.46
N LYS A 16 -25.35 18.44 -16.74
CA LYS A 16 -26.29 17.31 -16.71
C LYS A 16 -26.94 17.16 -15.31
N GLU A 17 -26.15 17.22 -14.26
CA GLU A 17 -26.63 17.13 -12.89
C GLU A 17 -27.42 18.36 -12.43
N SER A 18 -27.03 19.57 -12.89
CA SER A 18 -27.75 20.81 -12.62
C SER A 18 -29.04 20.96 -13.45
N GLY A 19 -29.20 20.19 -14.52
CA GLY A 19 -30.30 20.23 -15.45
C GLY A 19 -30.18 21.33 -16.53
N THR A 20 -29.54 22.45 -16.25
CA THR A 20 -29.32 23.54 -17.23
C THR A 20 -28.03 24.31 -16.98
N VAL A 21 -27.48 24.95 -18.03
CA VAL A 21 -26.32 25.86 -17.94
C VAL A 21 -26.60 27.02 -16.97
N GLY A 22 -27.82 27.56 -16.98
CA GLY A 22 -28.21 28.68 -16.12
C GLY A 22 -28.20 28.32 -14.64
N ARG A 23 -28.67 27.12 -14.27
CA ARG A 23 -28.61 26.64 -12.88
C ARG A 23 -27.17 26.41 -12.42
N LEU A 24 -26.31 25.85 -13.29
CA LEU A 24 -24.91 25.72 -12.98
C LEU A 24 -24.22 27.08 -12.83
N ALA A 25 -24.47 28.01 -13.73
CA ALA A 25 -23.94 29.38 -13.68
C ALA A 25 -24.32 30.09 -12.36
N SER A 26 -25.56 29.95 -11.93
CA SER A 26 -26.03 30.47 -10.63
C SER A 26 -25.29 29.85 -9.44
N ARG A 27 -25.08 28.55 -9.43
CA ARG A 27 -24.31 27.87 -8.37
C ARG A 27 -22.85 28.31 -8.33
N LEU A 28 -22.25 28.50 -9.50
CA LEU A 28 -20.87 28.97 -9.63
C LEU A 28 -20.72 30.49 -9.43
N ARG A 29 -21.83 31.23 -9.30
CA ARG A 29 -21.87 32.71 -9.24
C ARG A 29 -21.17 33.38 -10.42
N VAL A 30 -21.34 32.85 -11.60
CA VAL A 30 -20.78 33.35 -12.86
C VAL A 30 -21.88 33.52 -13.91
N SER A 31 -21.57 34.17 -15.05
CA SER A 31 -22.52 34.27 -16.15
C SER A 31 -22.65 32.98 -16.96
N GLU A 32 -23.81 32.71 -17.55
CA GLU A 32 -23.97 31.57 -18.47
C GLU A 32 -22.99 31.66 -19.66
N LYS A 33 -22.63 32.86 -20.08
CA LYS A 33 -21.63 33.10 -21.14
C LYS A 33 -20.27 32.58 -20.72
N ALA A 34 -19.90 32.73 -19.44
CA ALA A 34 -18.66 32.20 -18.89
C ALA A 34 -18.65 30.65 -18.89
N VAL A 35 -19.73 30.00 -18.39
CA VAL A 35 -19.85 28.55 -18.40
C VAL A 35 -19.79 27.98 -19.82
N ARG A 36 -20.49 28.62 -20.79
CA ARG A 36 -20.46 28.24 -22.22
C ARG A 36 -19.08 28.47 -22.86
N ALA A 37 -18.36 29.50 -22.43
CA ALA A 37 -16.99 29.74 -22.91
C ALA A 37 -16.02 28.69 -22.36
N TRP A 38 -16.15 28.31 -21.08
CA TRP A 38 -15.33 27.26 -20.46
C TRP A 38 -15.58 25.89 -21.10
N SER A 39 -16.82 25.55 -21.46
CA SER A 39 -17.18 24.28 -22.12
C SER A 39 -16.69 24.13 -23.56
N LYS A 40 -16.08 25.16 -24.12
CA LYS A 40 -15.54 25.17 -25.51
C LYS A 40 -14.01 25.25 -25.54
N LYS A 41 -13.33 25.31 -24.40
CA LYS A 41 -11.88 25.45 -24.33
C LYS A 41 -11.21 24.08 -24.43
N ASN A 42 -10.15 23.99 -25.24
CA ASN A 42 -9.29 22.82 -25.33
C ASN A 42 -8.38 22.68 -24.09
N GLU A 43 -7.81 21.49 -23.87
CA GLU A 43 -6.95 21.18 -22.72
C GLU A 43 -5.79 22.18 -22.54
N ASP A 44 -5.20 22.67 -23.65
CA ASP A 44 -4.10 23.64 -23.65
C ASP A 44 -4.50 25.03 -23.16
N GLU A 45 -5.80 25.37 -23.18
CA GLU A 45 -6.33 26.68 -22.76
C GLU A 45 -6.75 26.73 -21.28
N LEU A 46 -6.66 25.64 -20.56
CA LEU A 46 -7.03 25.51 -19.14
C LEU A 46 -6.12 26.32 -18.21
N HIS A 47 -4.88 26.55 -18.63
CA HIS A 47 -3.91 27.36 -17.89
C HIS A 47 -4.33 28.83 -17.72
N HIS A 48 -5.42 29.26 -18.38
CA HIS A 48 -5.95 30.60 -18.31
C HIS A 48 -7.23 30.76 -17.47
N LEU A 49 -7.70 29.70 -16.78
CA LEU A 49 -8.73 29.85 -15.75
C LEU A 49 -8.08 30.45 -14.50
N HIS A 50 -8.66 31.57 -14.02
CA HIS A 50 -8.25 32.11 -12.73
C HIS A 50 -8.41 31.05 -11.63
N ALA A 51 -7.45 30.99 -10.71
CA ALA A 51 -7.43 30.01 -9.59
C ALA A 51 -8.75 30.00 -8.82
N ASP A 52 -9.35 31.16 -8.58
CA ASP A 52 -10.64 31.31 -7.90
C ASP A 52 -11.80 30.65 -8.64
N SER A 53 -11.79 30.70 -9.98
CA SER A 53 -12.84 30.08 -10.81
C SER A 53 -12.74 28.56 -10.80
N LEU A 54 -11.52 28.04 -10.76
CA LEU A 54 -11.25 26.62 -10.65
C LEU A 54 -11.65 26.09 -9.27
N GLU A 55 -11.31 26.81 -8.21
CA GLU A 55 -11.68 26.46 -6.84
C GLU A 55 -13.21 26.45 -6.65
N ALA A 56 -13.92 27.45 -7.21
CA ALA A 56 -15.37 27.51 -7.21
C ALA A 56 -16.00 26.32 -7.96
N LEU A 57 -15.45 25.94 -9.12
CA LEU A 57 -15.87 24.77 -9.90
C LEU A 57 -15.72 23.47 -9.08
N MET A 58 -14.58 23.30 -8.47
CA MET A 58 -14.27 22.10 -7.68
C MET A 58 -15.17 22.00 -6.43
N LYS A 59 -15.41 23.11 -5.76
CA LYS A 59 -16.34 23.19 -4.62
C LYS A 59 -17.76 22.78 -5.03
N VAL A 60 -18.29 23.36 -6.08
CA VAL A 60 -19.65 23.05 -6.55
C VAL A 60 -19.75 21.62 -7.08
N ALA A 61 -18.73 21.10 -7.76
CA ALA A 61 -18.70 19.71 -8.19
C ALA A 61 -18.73 18.76 -6.97
N GLY A 62 -17.99 19.06 -5.89
CA GLY A 62 -18.06 18.32 -4.64
C GLY A 62 -19.44 18.36 -3.98
N GLU A 63 -20.08 19.53 -3.92
CA GLU A 63 -21.47 19.69 -3.43
C GLU A 63 -22.48 18.86 -4.26
N MET A 64 -22.22 18.72 -5.56
CA MET A 64 -23.03 17.91 -6.49
C MET A 64 -22.67 16.41 -6.44
N LYS A 65 -21.72 15.99 -5.60
CA LYS A 65 -21.19 14.62 -5.50
C LYS A 65 -20.67 14.08 -6.84
N ILE A 66 -20.15 14.95 -7.70
CA ILE A 66 -19.49 14.56 -8.94
C ILE A 66 -18.06 14.11 -8.59
N PRO A 67 -17.66 12.89 -8.96
CA PRO A 67 -16.32 12.38 -8.68
C PRO A 67 -15.28 13.14 -9.52
N ILE A 68 -14.68 14.17 -8.94
CA ILE A 68 -13.75 15.10 -9.60
C ILE A 68 -12.52 14.38 -10.11
N GLU A 69 -12.09 13.33 -9.42
CA GLU A 69 -10.97 12.47 -9.78
C GLU A 69 -11.08 11.85 -11.18
N ILE A 70 -12.30 11.69 -11.71
CA ILE A 70 -12.54 11.17 -13.07
C ILE A 70 -12.10 12.21 -14.13
N PHE A 71 -12.12 13.49 -13.78
CA PHE A 71 -11.87 14.61 -14.70
C PHE A 71 -10.49 15.26 -14.51
N THR A 72 -9.71 14.80 -13.52
CA THR A 72 -8.34 15.26 -13.33
C THR A 72 -7.35 14.30 -13.98
N THR A 73 -6.38 14.84 -14.72
CA THR A 73 -5.26 14.02 -15.18
C THR A 73 -4.36 13.74 -13.97
N PRO A 74 -4.12 12.47 -13.63
CA PRO A 74 -3.24 12.14 -12.51
C PRO A 74 -1.84 12.72 -12.72
N PRO A 75 -1.21 13.37 -11.72
CA PRO A 75 0.17 13.79 -11.82
C PRO A 75 1.08 12.56 -11.94
N SER A 76 2.16 12.66 -12.69
CA SER A 76 3.17 11.59 -12.69
C SER A 76 3.88 11.55 -11.34
N LEU A 77 3.93 10.38 -10.71
CA LEU A 77 4.72 10.17 -9.49
C LEU A 77 6.18 9.84 -9.80
N TRP A 78 6.49 9.55 -11.06
CA TRP A 78 7.83 9.20 -11.50
C TRP A 78 7.97 9.46 -13.01
N ASP A 79 8.90 10.32 -13.40
CA ASP A 79 9.23 10.52 -14.81
C ASP A 79 10.16 9.40 -15.29
N LEU A 80 9.72 8.61 -16.26
CA LEU A 80 10.49 7.50 -16.84
C LEU A 80 11.73 7.96 -17.61
N ARG A 81 11.77 9.23 -18.02
CA ARG A 81 12.87 9.84 -18.78
C ARG A 81 13.92 10.51 -17.90
N ALA A 82 13.52 10.93 -16.70
CA ALA A 82 14.40 11.58 -15.74
C ALA A 82 15.30 10.56 -15.01
N SER A 83 16.46 11.01 -14.58
CA SER A 83 17.36 10.22 -13.75
C SER A 83 16.73 9.92 -12.37
N TYR A 84 17.27 8.94 -11.66
CA TYR A 84 16.86 8.63 -10.29
C TYR A 84 16.94 9.85 -9.36
N LYS A 85 18.03 10.63 -9.48
CA LYS A 85 18.27 11.84 -8.67
C LYS A 85 17.25 12.95 -8.95
N GLU A 86 16.97 13.23 -10.22
CA GLU A 86 15.97 14.23 -10.62
C GLU A 86 14.57 13.83 -10.12
N ASN A 87 14.22 12.57 -10.27
CA ASN A 87 12.96 12.06 -9.75
C ASN A 87 12.82 12.20 -8.23
N LEU A 88 13.90 12.05 -7.44
CA LEU A 88 13.82 12.25 -5.99
C LEU A 88 13.46 13.68 -5.58
N LEU A 89 13.72 14.67 -6.45
CA LEU A 89 13.40 16.08 -6.22
C LEU A 89 11.98 16.46 -6.63
N MET A 90 11.25 15.57 -7.33
CA MET A 90 9.86 15.81 -7.75
C MET A 90 8.91 15.75 -6.56
N ASP A 91 8.12 16.79 -6.36
CA ASP A 91 7.00 16.81 -5.42
C ASP A 91 5.67 16.75 -6.21
N PRO A 92 4.87 15.68 -6.08
CA PRO A 92 3.59 15.56 -6.75
C PRO A 92 2.50 16.48 -6.16
N GLY A 93 2.79 17.17 -5.07
CA GLY A 93 1.78 17.93 -4.31
C GLY A 93 0.84 17.03 -3.51
N LEU A 94 -0.41 17.43 -3.41
CA LEU A 94 -1.48 16.63 -2.80
C LEU A 94 -2.52 16.23 -3.84
N PRO A 95 -3.13 15.05 -3.71
CA PRO A 95 -4.23 14.64 -4.57
C PRO A 95 -5.47 15.50 -4.29
N PRO A 96 -6.44 15.55 -5.23
CA PRO A 96 -7.74 16.16 -4.95
C PRO A 96 -8.41 15.43 -3.78
N ARG A 97 -9.16 16.18 -2.97
CA ARG A 97 -9.95 15.56 -1.89
C ARG A 97 -11.08 14.72 -2.52
N PRO A 98 -11.31 13.49 -2.04
CA PRO A 98 -12.42 12.69 -2.53
C PRO A 98 -13.76 13.41 -2.20
N ALA A 99 -14.72 13.31 -3.13
CA ALA A 99 -16.05 13.90 -2.95
C ALA A 99 -16.78 13.33 -1.71
N THR A 100 -16.51 12.08 -1.38
CA THR A 100 -16.98 11.43 -0.15
C THR A 100 -15.75 10.95 0.63
N PRO A 101 -15.64 11.26 1.93
CA PRO A 101 -14.55 10.74 2.75
C PRO A 101 -14.52 9.20 2.71
N PHE A 102 -13.32 8.65 2.70
CA PHE A 102 -13.14 7.20 2.77
C PHE A 102 -13.63 6.63 4.11
N ARG A 103 -14.22 5.44 4.05
CA ARG A 103 -14.69 4.72 5.24
C ARG A 103 -13.53 4.06 5.97
N ASN A 104 -13.60 3.99 7.29
CA ASN A 104 -12.65 3.20 8.07
C ASN A 104 -13.17 1.76 8.17
N HIS A 105 -12.45 0.82 7.53
CA HIS A 105 -12.82 -0.61 7.48
C HIS A 105 -12.34 -1.36 8.73
N ARG A 106 -11.45 -0.76 9.55
CA ARG A 106 -10.91 -1.36 10.78
C ARG A 106 -10.32 -2.75 10.58
N ILE A 107 -9.48 -2.90 9.56
CA ILE A 107 -8.86 -4.18 9.20
C ILE A 107 -7.74 -4.51 10.19
N PRO A 108 -7.81 -5.64 10.92
CA PRO A 108 -6.73 -6.06 11.81
C PRO A 108 -5.56 -6.60 10.98
N PHE A 109 -4.35 -6.11 11.27
CA PHE A 109 -3.12 -6.60 10.66
C PHE A 109 -1.92 -6.37 11.59
N LEU A 110 -1.23 -7.42 12.01
CA LEU A 110 -0.05 -7.39 12.90
C LEU A 110 -0.24 -6.58 14.21
N GLY A 111 -1.45 -6.52 14.73
CA GLY A 111 -1.79 -5.75 15.92
C GLY A 111 -2.25 -4.31 15.64
N TYR A 112 -2.28 -3.87 14.39
CA TYR A 112 -2.82 -2.58 13.96
C TYR A 112 -4.27 -2.72 13.48
N LEU A 113 -5.03 -1.63 13.58
CA LEU A 113 -6.34 -1.49 12.95
C LEU A 113 -6.23 -0.50 11.79
N LEU A 114 -6.32 -1.00 10.58
CA LEU A 114 -6.10 -0.25 9.36
C LEU A 114 -7.41 0.26 8.75
N ASN A 115 -7.34 1.42 8.07
CA ASN A 115 -8.49 1.98 7.37
C ASN A 115 -8.93 1.14 6.16
N SER A 116 -8.00 0.41 5.53
CA SER A 116 -8.31 -0.55 4.45
C SER A 116 -7.22 -1.62 4.28
N ARG A 117 -7.51 -2.62 3.42
CA ARG A 117 -6.57 -3.67 3.02
C ARG A 117 -5.64 -3.25 1.87
N PHE A 118 -5.59 -1.95 1.51
CA PHE A 118 -4.88 -1.52 0.31
C PHE A 118 -3.63 -0.70 0.60
N GLY A 119 -2.57 -0.97 -0.16
CA GLY A 119 -1.27 -0.39 0.07
C GLY A 119 -0.39 -0.19 -1.16
N ALA A 120 0.77 0.43 -0.92
CA ALA A 120 1.83 0.62 -1.88
C ALA A 120 3.10 -0.11 -1.42
N SER A 121 3.65 -0.97 -2.29
CA SER A 121 4.84 -1.76 -1.98
C SER A 121 6.13 -0.95 -2.12
N ALA A 122 7.20 -1.41 -1.45
CA ALA A 122 8.52 -0.82 -1.54
C ALA A 122 8.96 -0.67 -3.00
N SER A 123 9.05 0.57 -3.46
CA SER A 123 9.43 0.93 -4.83
C SER A 123 9.98 2.36 -4.88
N VAL A 124 10.40 2.81 -6.03
CA VAL A 124 10.81 4.22 -6.20
C VAL A 124 9.65 5.20 -5.97
N ILE A 125 8.41 4.75 -6.10
CA ILE A 125 7.21 5.55 -5.81
C ILE A 125 7.08 5.85 -4.30
N THR A 126 7.61 5.00 -3.43
CA THR A 126 7.55 5.15 -1.98
C THR A 126 8.88 5.61 -1.38
N SER A 127 9.66 6.40 -2.12
CA SER A 127 11.04 6.78 -1.73
C SER A 127 11.14 8.14 -1.02
N THR A 128 10.09 8.94 -0.98
CA THR A 128 10.08 10.26 -0.35
C THR A 128 8.78 10.51 0.43
N SER A 129 8.88 11.34 1.47
CA SER A 129 7.73 11.72 2.30
C SER A 129 6.64 12.43 1.49
N SER A 130 6.99 13.24 0.50
CA SER A 130 6.02 13.92 -0.36
C SER A 130 5.17 12.94 -1.17
N ARG A 131 5.79 11.93 -1.80
CA ARG A 131 5.06 10.88 -2.53
C ARG A 131 4.22 10.01 -1.61
N ILE A 132 4.76 9.61 -0.45
CA ILE A 132 4.00 8.82 0.51
C ILE A 132 2.81 9.61 1.03
N ARG A 133 2.96 10.90 1.33
CA ARG A 133 1.86 11.79 1.69
C ARG A 133 0.81 11.89 0.59
N PHE A 134 1.22 11.97 -0.69
CA PHE A 134 0.30 11.91 -1.82
C PHE A 134 -0.50 10.60 -1.82
N LEU A 135 0.19 9.44 -1.70
CA LEU A 135 -0.44 8.13 -1.69
C LEU A 135 -1.40 7.96 -0.52
N THR A 136 -0.98 8.30 0.69
CA THR A 136 -1.82 8.16 1.89
C THR A 136 -3.03 9.08 1.85
N SER A 137 -2.89 10.29 1.29
CA SER A 137 -4.02 11.19 1.03
C SER A 137 -4.93 10.69 -0.09
N SER A 138 -4.46 9.79 -0.94
CA SER A 138 -5.24 9.12 -2.01
C SER A 138 -5.90 7.82 -1.55
N GLY A 139 -5.93 7.53 -0.25
CA GLY A 139 -6.57 6.33 0.30
C GLY A 139 -5.70 5.07 0.31
N VAL A 140 -4.39 5.21 0.25
CA VAL A 140 -3.42 4.12 0.42
C VAL A 140 -3.06 4.05 1.90
N ASP A 141 -3.46 2.99 2.60
CA ASP A 141 -3.35 2.93 4.06
C ASP A 141 -2.17 2.11 4.57
N VAL A 142 -1.57 1.25 3.73
CA VAL A 142 -0.38 0.45 4.08
C VAL A 142 0.74 0.74 3.10
N VAL A 143 1.71 1.55 3.52
CA VAL A 143 2.83 1.94 2.65
C VAL A 143 4.11 1.27 3.12
N THR A 144 4.80 0.58 2.22
CA THR A 144 6.15 0.11 2.47
C THR A 144 7.14 1.12 1.89
N PHE A 145 7.90 1.79 2.77
CA PHE A 145 8.95 2.73 2.40
C PHE A 145 9.99 2.02 1.53
N LYS A 146 10.54 2.74 0.54
CA LYS A 146 11.56 2.22 -0.38
C LYS A 146 12.68 1.51 0.38
N THR A 147 13.05 0.32 -0.08
CA THR A 147 14.15 -0.45 0.51
C THR A 147 15.41 0.38 0.68
N VAL A 148 15.93 0.39 1.90
CA VAL A 148 17.15 1.11 2.33
C VAL A 148 18.22 0.14 2.82
N ARG A 149 19.45 0.65 3.01
CA ARG A 149 20.62 -0.14 3.36
C ARG A 149 21.34 0.42 4.59
N SER A 150 22.24 -0.37 5.14
CA SER A 150 23.17 0.02 6.21
C SER A 150 24.21 1.04 5.77
N ASP A 151 24.40 1.22 4.45
CA ASP A 151 25.31 2.20 3.88
C ASP A 151 24.78 2.75 2.54
N LYS A 152 25.40 3.81 2.05
CA LYS A 152 25.06 4.43 0.79
C LYS A 152 25.39 3.53 -0.41
N LEU A 153 24.42 3.37 -1.28
CA LEU A 153 24.58 2.73 -2.58
C LEU A 153 23.98 3.61 -3.69
N PRO A 154 24.74 3.97 -4.73
CA PRO A 154 24.19 4.74 -5.84
C PRO A 154 23.24 3.89 -6.70
N SER A 155 22.30 4.53 -7.38
CA SER A 155 21.52 3.90 -8.45
C SER A 155 22.44 3.46 -9.60
N HIS A 156 22.04 2.38 -10.26
CA HIS A 156 22.64 2.08 -11.57
C HIS A 156 22.49 3.27 -12.52
N PRO A 157 23.36 3.37 -13.55
CA PRO A 157 23.22 4.42 -14.55
C PRO A 157 21.83 4.42 -15.20
N PRO A 158 21.28 5.57 -15.59
CA PRO A 158 20.03 5.65 -16.33
C PRO A 158 20.23 5.04 -17.75
N GLN A 159 19.21 4.58 -18.38
CA GLN A 159 17.80 4.53 -18.03
C GLN A 159 17.54 3.30 -17.16
N ASN A 160 16.78 3.46 -16.07
CA ASN A 160 16.61 2.39 -15.07
C ASN A 160 15.28 1.65 -15.20
N ILE A 161 14.36 2.15 -16.02
CA ILE A 161 13.03 1.61 -16.18
C ILE A 161 12.60 1.70 -17.64
N PHE A 162 11.98 0.64 -18.13
CA PHE A 162 11.40 0.55 -19.47
C PHE A 162 10.01 -0.05 -19.40
N CYS A 163 9.16 0.33 -20.32
CA CYS A 163 7.91 -0.36 -20.55
C CYS A 163 8.13 -1.53 -21.51
N CYS A 164 7.45 -2.63 -21.27
CA CYS A 164 7.48 -3.75 -22.21
C CYS A 164 6.70 -3.39 -23.47
N SER A 165 7.22 -3.80 -24.63
CA SER A 165 6.54 -3.66 -25.92
C SER A 165 5.25 -4.50 -25.95
N LYS A 166 4.48 -4.28 -26.99
CA LYS A 166 3.21 -4.96 -27.26
C LYS A 166 3.31 -6.47 -27.01
N ASP A 167 2.26 -7.02 -26.39
CA ASP A 167 2.02 -8.46 -26.31
C ASP A 167 2.93 -9.29 -25.39
N VAL A 168 3.45 -8.69 -24.30
CA VAL A 168 4.02 -9.49 -23.22
C VAL A 168 2.92 -10.40 -22.66
N PRO A 169 3.05 -11.72 -22.78
CA PRO A 169 2.06 -12.64 -22.25
C PRO A 169 2.02 -12.54 -20.71
N ILE A 170 0.86 -12.79 -20.13
CA ILE A 170 0.78 -13.03 -18.68
C ILE A 170 1.55 -14.33 -18.42
N LEU A 171 2.64 -14.23 -17.66
CA LEU A 171 3.47 -15.38 -17.32
C LEU A 171 2.71 -16.30 -16.36
N LYS A 172 2.95 -17.61 -16.51
CA LYS A 172 2.37 -18.63 -15.62
C LYS A 172 3.50 -19.26 -14.81
N PRO A 173 3.26 -19.64 -13.55
CA PRO A 173 4.20 -20.42 -12.75
C PRO A 173 4.70 -21.65 -13.52
N GLY A 174 5.99 -21.99 -13.38
CA GLY A 174 6.64 -23.08 -14.12
C GLY A 174 6.94 -22.78 -15.60
N MET A 175 6.56 -21.62 -16.13
CA MET A 175 6.86 -21.21 -17.49
C MET A 175 8.32 -20.73 -17.59
N GLN A 176 9.03 -21.15 -18.64
CA GLN A 176 10.35 -20.59 -18.92
C GLN A 176 10.22 -19.08 -19.14
N LEU A 177 11.08 -18.29 -18.47
CA LEU A 177 11.04 -16.83 -18.56
C LEU A 177 11.44 -16.39 -19.97
N PRO A 178 10.58 -15.62 -20.66
CA PRO A 178 10.89 -15.19 -22.02
C PRO A 178 11.87 -14.03 -22.02
N SER A 179 12.55 -13.88 -23.13
CA SER A 179 13.17 -12.62 -23.52
C SER A 179 12.07 -11.61 -23.86
N VAL A 180 12.14 -10.44 -23.25
CA VAL A 180 11.11 -9.41 -23.38
C VAL A 180 11.66 -8.21 -24.13
N ALA A 181 10.99 -7.82 -25.22
CA ALA A 181 11.28 -6.58 -25.91
C ALA A 181 10.72 -5.38 -25.14
N VAL A 182 11.50 -4.31 -25.01
CA VAL A 182 11.10 -3.08 -24.33
C VAL A 182 10.90 -1.92 -25.29
N GLY A 183 10.03 -1.00 -24.94
CA GLY A 183 9.77 0.25 -25.65
C GLY A 183 9.87 1.45 -24.71
N GLU A 184 9.95 2.64 -25.29
CA GLU A 184 10.10 3.89 -24.52
C GLU A 184 8.76 4.44 -23.99
N ASN A 185 7.66 4.17 -24.68
CA ASN A 185 6.34 4.69 -24.30
C ASN A 185 5.45 3.58 -23.75
N PRO A 186 4.94 3.74 -22.52
CA PRO A 186 3.94 2.84 -21.99
C PRO A 186 2.63 3.03 -22.75
N ASP A 187 2.14 1.99 -23.42
CA ASP A 187 0.74 1.93 -23.81
C ASP A 187 -0.08 1.51 -22.56
N VAL A 188 -0.26 2.48 -21.67
CA VAL A 188 -0.90 2.30 -20.36
C VAL A 188 -2.37 1.91 -20.45
N HIS A 189 -2.98 2.07 -21.63
CA HIS A 189 -4.36 1.66 -21.88
C HIS A 189 -4.51 0.18 -22.22
N ARG A 190 -3.39 -0.56 -22.34
CA ARG A 190 -3.43 -2.00 -22.63
C ARG A 190 -3.40 -2.83 -21.36
N PRO A 191 -4.31 -3.79 -21.21
CA PRO A 191 -4.39 -4.63 -19.99
C PRO A 191 -3.19 -5.57 -19.79
N LYS A 192 -2.26 -5.65 -20.75
CA LYS A 192 -1.11 -6.56 -20.75
C LYS A 192 0.24 -5.87 -20.71
N PHE A 193 0.30 -4.54 -20.44
CA PHE A 193 1.58 -3.87 -20.35
C PHE A 193 2.39 -4.39 -19.15
N GLY A 194 3.70 -4.40 -19.28
CA GLY A 194 4.63 -4.70 -18.20
C GLY A 194 5.67 -3.59 -18.08
N MET A 195 6.34 -3.54 -16.95
CA MET A 195 7.45 -2.64 -16.71
C MET A 195 8.67 -3.44 -16.26
N MET A 196 9.80 -3.15 -16.84
CA MET A 196 11.08 -3.70 -16.42
C MET A 196 11.90 -2.64 -15.72
N ASN A 197 12.52 -2.99 -14.60
CA ASN A 197 13.35 -2.05 -13.87
C ASN A 197 14.69 -2.65 -13.47
N ARG A 198 15.71 -1.77 -13.36
CA ARG A 198 17.05 -2.10 -12.89
C ARG A 198 17.67 -0.91 -12.17
N PHE A 199 17.25 -0.64 -10.96
CA PHE A 199 17.78 0.45 -10.14
C PHE A 199 18.99 0.03 -9.30
N GLY A 200 19.14 -1.25 -8.94
CA GLY A 200 20.20 -1.77 -8.07
C GLY A 200 19.96 -1.55 -6.58
N MET A 201 18.73 -1.30 -6.15
CA MET A 201 18.37 -0.95 -4.77
C MET A 201 19.21 0.18 -4.17
N PRO A 202 19.21 1.38 -4.78
CA PRO A 202 19.96 2.52 -4.26
C PRO A 202 19.44 2.94 -2.88
N SER A 203 20.37 3.38 -2.02
CA SER A 203 20.07 3.92 -0.70
C SER A 203 20.94 5.17 -0.44
N PRO A 204 20.39 6.21 0.18
CA PRO A 204 21.21 7.26 0.80
C PRO A 204 21.86 6.71 2.08
N LEU A 205 22.68 7.51 2.73
CA LEU A 205 23.25 7.19 4.04
C LEU A 205 22.15 6.99 5.10
N PRO A 206 22.40 6.18 6.13
CA PRO A 206 21.41 5.88 7.18
C PRO A 206 20.78 7.11 7.81
N GLU A 207 21.56 8.10 8.19
CA GLU A 207 21.07 9.33 8.80
C GLU A 207 20.07 10.09 7.91
N VAL A 208 20.23 10.00 6.58
CA VAL A 208 19.35 10.67 5.61
C VAL A 208 18.00 9.94 5.52
N TRP A 209 18.01 8.61 5.30
CA TRP A 209 16.75 7.88 5.18
C TRP A 209 16.03 7.71 6.52
N GLN A 210 16.75 7.66 7.65
CA GLN A 210 16.14 7.67 8.98
C GLN A 210 15.37 8.97 9.24
N ALA A 211 15.95 10.12 8.87
CA ALA A 211 15.29 11.42 8.99
C ALA A 211 14.03 11.48 8.11
N GLU A 212 14.13 11.03 6.87
CA GLU A 212 13.02 10.98 5.91
C GLU A 212 11.91 10.03 6.38
N PHE A 213 12.26 8.86 6.93
CA PHE A 213 11.31 7.90 7.48
C PHE A 213 10.56 8.49 8.69
N ARG A 214 11.27 9.12 9.63
CA ARG A 214 10.66 9.79 10.79
C ARG A 214 9.68 10.89 10.37
N ALA A 215 10.08 11.72 9.41
CA ALA A 215 9.22 12.77 8.85
C ALA A 215 7.97 12.19 8.18
N THR A 216 8.13 11.09 7.45
CA THR A 216 7.02 10.37 6.81
C THR A 216 6.06 9.82 7.86
N LYS A 217 6.59 9.12 8.89
CA LYS A 217 5.79 8.52 9.97
C LYS A 217 4.97 9.56 10.72
N ALA A 218 5.57 10.72 11.02
CA ALA A 218 4.89 11.82 11.71
C ALA A 218 3.72 12.42 10.91
N GLY A 219 3.68 12.23 9.60
CA GLY A 219 2.60 12.71 8.73
C GLY A 219 1.46 11.72 8.50
N LEU A 220 1.54 10.49 9.06
CA LEU A 220 0.48 9.50 8.92
C LEU A 220 -0.72 9.82 9.79
N GLN A 221 -1.88 9.39 9.32
CA GLN A 221 -3.14 9.46 10.06
C GLN A 221 -3.41 8.12 10.76
N GLU A 222 -4.30 8.16 11.75
CA GLU A 222 -4.80 6.94 12.40
C GLU A 222 -5.35 5.94 11.36
N GLY A 223 -5.04 4.66 11.56
CA GLY A 223 -5.42 3.60 10.63
C GLY A 223 -4.54 3.49 9.38
N GLN A 224 -3.43 4.23 9.33
CA GLN A 224 -2.41 4.10 8.30
C GLN A 224 -1.15 3.46 8.88
N LEU A 225 -0.48 2.60 8.11
CA LEU A 225 0.72 1.88 8.52
C LEU A 225 1.87 2.17 7.57
N LEU A 226 3.04 2.54 8.12
CA LEU A 226 4.29 2.65 7.40
C LEU A 226 5.22 1.49 7.77
N ILE A 227 5.54 0.67 6.79
CA ILE A 227 6.51 -0.43 6.87
C ILE A 227 7.84 0.08 6.32
N LEU A 228 8.95 -0.22 6.99
CA LEU A 228 10.28 0.10 6.48
C LEU A 228 10.93 -1.11 5.83
N SER A 229 11.16 -1.05 4.52
CA SER A 229 11.87 -2.11 3.81
C SER A 229 13.38 -1.92 3.91
N VAL A 230 14.10 -2.98 4.29
CA VAL A 230 15.54 -2.97 4.47
C VAL A 230 16.21 -4.13 3.73
N VAL A 231 17.48 -3.97 3.41
CA VAL A 231 18.32 -5.03 2.86
C VAL A 231 19.75 -4.86 3.37
N PRO A 232 20.45 -5.95 3.74
CA PRO A 232 21.87 -5.86 4.09
C PRO A 232 22.69 -5.38 2.88
N THR A 233 23.77 -4.67 3.14
CA THR A 233 24.76 -4.28 2.15
C THR A 233 25.90 -5.28 2.18
N ALA A 234 25.89 -6.26 1.31
CA ALA A 234 26.95 -7.24 1.23
C ALA A 234 27.65 -7.19 -0.12
N ASN A 235 28.97 -7.44 -0.11
CA ASN A 235 29.70 -7.74 -1.32
C ASN A 235 29.66 -9.24 -1.59
N ARG A 236 29.73 -9.62 -2.86
CA ARG A 236 29.67 -11.01 -3.31
C ARG A 236 30.74 -11.91 -2.68
N ASN A 237 31.82 -11.31 -2.16
CA ASN A 237 32.95 -12.01 -1.55
C ASN A 237 32.94 -11.92 -0.02
N ASP A 238 31.93 -11.29 0.59
CA ASP A 238 31.87 -11.17 2.02
C ASP A 238 31.51 -12.53 2.66
N PRO A 239 32.13 -12.88 3.78
CA PRO A 239 31.72 -14.05 4.55
C PRO A 239 30.25 -13.93 5.00
N GLU A 240 29.55 -15.05 5.08
CA GLU A 240 28.16 -15.15 5.57
C GLU A 240 27.94 -14.38 6.88
N ALA A 241 28.89 -14.49 7.82
CA ALA A 241 28.85 -13.77 9.10
C ALA A 241 28.85 -12.23 8.95
N VAL A 242 29.41 -11.68 7.87
CA VAL A 242 29.36 -10.23 7.58
C VAL A 242 27.95 -9.86 7.15
N LEU A 243 27.35 -10.65 6.28
CA LEU A 243 26.00 -10.43 5.80
C LEU A 243 24.96 -10.50 6.94
N ILE A 244 25.07 -11.48 7.82
CA ILE A 244 24.20 -11.62 8.99
C ILE A 244 24.34 -10.41 9.92
N ARG A 245 25.58 -10.01 10.26
CA ARG A 245 25.80 -8.82 11.10
C ARG A 245 25.26 -7.55 10.48
N ASP A 246 25.38 -7.40 9.17
CA ASP A 246 24.89 -6.22 8.47
C ASP A 246 23.36 -6.21 8.37
N ALA A 247 22.73 -7.39 8.27
CA ALA A 247 21.27 -7.51 8.36
C ALA A 247 20.75 -7.06 9.73
N VAL A 248 21.40 -7.46 10.81
CA VAL A 248 21.08 -6.99 12.17
C VAL A 248 21.27 -5.48 12.26
N ARG A 249 22.42 -4.95 11.81
CA ARG A 249 22.73 -3.51 11.83
C ARG A 249 21.67 -2.66 11.12
N VAL A 250 21.24 -3.03 9.90
CA VAL A 250 20.24 -2.24 9.18
C VAL A 250 18.86 -2.32 9.86
N VAL A 251 18.55 -3.41 10.53
CA VAL A 251 17.33 -3.53 11.36
C VAL A 251 17.44 -2.65 12.61
N GLU A 252 18.58 -2.60 13.28
CA GLU A 252 18.81 -1.68 14.41
C GLU A 252 18.63 -0.21 13.97
N TYR A 253 19.19 0.19 12.83
CA TYR A 253 18.96 1.52 12.26
C TYR A 253 17.48 1.79 11.94
N ALA A 254 16.74 0.76 11.51
CA ALA A 254 15.30 0.87 11.29
C ALA A 254 14.54 1.09 12.60
N LEU A 255 14.90 0.38 13.66
CA LEU A 255 14.34 0.55 15.00
C LEU A 255 14.64 1.95 15.56
N GLU A 256 15.88 2.44 15.41
CA GLU A 256 16.28 3.80 15.78
C GLU A 256 15.48 4.88 15.01
N ALA A 257 15.08 4.59 13.77
CA ALA A 257 14.19 5.46 13.00
C ALA A 257 12.73 5.42 13.49
N GLY A 258 12.41 4.52 14.43
CA GLY A 258 11.08 4.32 14.96
C GLY A 258 10.19 3.41 14.09
N ALA A 259 10.79 2.52 13.30
CA ALA A 259 10.03 1.52 12.54
C ALA A 259 9.43 0.49 13.52
N GLU A 260 8.12 0.27 13.39
CA GLU A 260 7.37 -0.73 14.17
C GLU A 260 7.11 -2.00 13.37
N VAL A 261 7.12 -1.89 12.04
CA VAL A 261 7.07 -3.03 11.11
C VAL A 261 8.21 -2.87 10.11
N ILE A 262 9.03 -3.90 10.00
CA ILE A 262 10.22 -3.92 9.14
C ILE A 262 10.05 -5.03 8.10
N GLU A 263 10.25 -4.73 6.82
CA GLU A 263 10.27 -5.71 5.74
C GLU A 263 11.72 -6.00 5.33
N ILE A 264 12.21 -7.20 5.58
CA ILE A 264 13.52 -7.65 5.04
C ILE A 264 13.30 -8.07 3.58
N ASN A 265 13.93 -7.36 2.66
CA ASN A 265 13.82 -7.63 1.23
C ASN A 265 14.83 -8.72 0.82
N CYS A 266 14.39 -9.97 0.80
CA CYS A 266 15.20 -11.13 0.41
C CYS A 266 15.27 -11.34 -1.11
N SER A 267 14.60 -10.50 -1.92
CA SER A 267 14.40 -10.80 -3.34
C SER A 267 14.48 -9.57 -4.23
N CYS A 268 15.66 -9.21 -4.68
CA CYS A 268 15.79 -8.21 -5.74
C CYS A 268 16.56 -8.78 -6.94
N PRO A 269 15.91 -9.10 -8.06
CA PRO A 269 16.58 -9.67 -9.23
C PRO A 269 17.55 -8.69 -9.92
N ASN A 270 17.58 -7.43 -9.46
CA ASN A 270 18.38 -6.36 -10.03
C ASN A 270 19.76 -6.23 -9.37
N CYS A 271 20.03 -6.99 -8.32
CA CYS A 271 21.31 -6.97 -7.62
C CYS A 271 22.24 -8.06 -8.16
N SER A 272 23.50 -7.70 -8.33
CA SER A 272 24.55 -8.63 -8.72
C SER A 272 25.13 -9.27 -7.46
N GLY A 273 24.78 -10.51 -7.17
CA GLY A 273 25.31 -11.25 -6.03
C GLY A 273 24.24 -12.01 -5.23
N MET A 274 24.59 -12.45 -4.03
CA MET A 274 23.70 -13.20 -3.14
C MET A 274 22.45 -12.40 -2.73
N GLU A 275 22.54 -11.08 -2.70
CA GLU A 275 21.43 -10.19 -2.34
C GLU A 275 20.20 -10.33 -3.25
N GLY A 276 20.40 -10.65 -4.52
CA GLY A 276 19.32 -10.64 -5.52
C GLY A 276 18.36 -11.81 -5.43
N GLU A 277 18.80 -12.93 -4.89
CA GLU A 277 18.02 -14.16 -4.74
C GLU A 277 18.25 -14.80 -3.36
N LEU A 278 18.45 -13.98 -2.33
CA LEU A 278 18.69 -14.43 -0.96
C LEU A 278 17.62 -15.42 -0.50
N PHE A 279 16.35 -15.21 -0.89
CA PHE A 279 15.24 -16.11 -0.56
C PHE A 279 15.41 -17.56 -1.09
N ARG A 280 16.37 -17.82 -1.98
CA ARG A 280 16.72 -19.17 -2.46
C ARG A 280 17.81 -19.85 -1.63
N ASP A 281 18.55 -19.07 -0.85
CA ASP A 281 19.53 -19.59 0.12
C ASP A 281 18.86 -19.70 1.50
N LEU A 282 18.15 -20.79 1.67
CA LEU A 282 17.29 -21.00 2.83
C LEU A 282 18.07 -21.05 4.15
N ASP A 283 19.28 -21.63 4.14
CA ASP A 283 20.15 -21.70 5.32
C ASP A 283 20.58 -20.30 5.78
N LEU A 284 20.92 -19.44 4.83
CA LEU A 284 21.34 -18.08 5.13
C LEU A 284 20.15 -17.22 5.59
N VAL A 285 18.99 -17.35 4.94
CA VAL A 285 17.78 -16.60 5.34
C VAL A 285 17.35 -16.98 6.75
N GLU A 286 17.34 -18.26 7.10
CA GLU A 286 17.00 -18.70 8.45
C GLU A 286 17.93 -18.09 9.49
N LYS A 287 19.26 -18.15 9.27
CA LYS A 287 20.26 -17.54 10.16
C LYS A 287 20.07 -16.03 10.31
N ILE A 288 19.74 -15.32 9.22
CA ILE A 288 19.42 -13.88 9.26
C ILE A 288 18.17 -13.66 10.11
N CYS A 289 17.09 -14.41 9.87
CA CYS A 289 15.85 -14.28 10.62
C CYS A 289 16.06 -14.55 12.12
N GLN A 290 16.80 -15.59 12.45
CA GLN A 290 17.17 -15.92 13.82
C GLN A 290 17.97 -14.78 14.48
N ALA A 291 19.00 -14.27 13.81
CA ALA A 291 19.82 -13.17 14.34
C ALA A 291 19.00 -11.88 14.51
N VAL A 292 18.20 -11.51 13.52
CA VAL A 292 17.34 -10.32 13.57
C VAL A 292 16.30 -10.45 14.68
N SER A 293 15.71 -11.61 14.91
CA SER A 293 14.69 -11.81 15.95
C SER A 293 15.18 -11.43 17.34
N THR A 294 16.50 -11.48 17.61
CA THR A 294 17.08 -11.15 18.92
C THR A 294 17.08 -9.66 19.25
N VAL A 295 16.93 -8.78 18.23
CA VAL A 295 17.00 -7.30 18.39
C VAL A 295 15.66 -6.60 18.20
N LEU A 296 14.60 -7.30 17.75
CA LEU A 296 13.34 -6.69 17.35
C LEU A 296 12.56 -6.00 18.48
N GLY A 297 12.69 -6.46 19.73
CA GLY A 297 11.84 -5.98 20.82
C GLY A 297 10.35 -6.19 20.50
N LYS A 298 9.57 -5.10 20.45
CA LYS A 298 8.13 -5.14 20.10
C LYS A 298 7.86 -5.01 18.59
N ALA A 299 8.86 -4.70 17.78
CA ALA A 299 8.68 -4.51 16.35
C ALA A 299 8.35 -5.83 15.63
N LYS A 300 7.65 -5.72 14.52
CA LYS A 300 7.28 -6.86 13.67
C LYS A 300 8.19 -6.94 12.45
N VAL A 301 8.49 -8.16 12.02
CA VAL A 301 9.30 -8.40 10.83
C VAL A 301 8.50 -9.17 9.78
N LEU A 302 8.59 -8.71 8.54
CA LEU A 302 8.07 -9.36 7.34
C LEU A 302 9.25 -9.78 6.45
N LEU A 303 9.10 -10.88 5.70
CA LEU A 303 10.02 -11.22 4.62
C LEU A 303 9.38 -10.92 3.27
N LYS A 304 10.06 -10.10 2.45
CA LYS A 304 9.68 -9.95 1.05
C LYS A 304 10.43 -10.94 0.20
N ILE A 305 9.68 -11.80 -0.48
CA ILE A 305 10.20 -12.92 -1.26
C ILE A 305 9.92 -12.76 -2.75
N GLY A 306 10.71 -13.43 -3.58
CA GLY A 306 10.39 -13.71 -4.97
C GLY A 306 9.42 -14.89 -5.08
N TYR A 307 9.11 -15.27 -6.32
CA TYR A 307 8.28 -16.44 -6.55
C TYR A 307 9.02 -17.74 -6.18
N LEU A 308 8.35 -18.56 -5.38
CA LEU A 308 8.72 -19.94 -5.07
C LEU A 308 7.58 -20.87 -5.47
N GLU A 309 7.92 -22.05 -5.96
CA GLU A 309 6.97 -23.14 -6.16
C GLU A 309 6.47 -23.66 -4.80
N GLU A 310 5.30 -24.28 -4.75
CA GLU A 310 4.62 -24.69 -3.51
C GLU A 310 5.54 -25.48 -2.56
N ARG A 311 6.32 -26.43 -3.08
CA ARG A 311 7.24 -27.25 -2.28
C ARG A 311 8.31 -26.41 -1.59
N ASP A 312 9.00 -25.57 -2.35
CA ASP A 312 10.10 -24.75 -1.84
C ASP A 312 9.56 -23.67 -0.90
N LEU A 313 8.35 -23.17 -1.17
CA LEU A 313 7.66 -22.21 -0.32
C LEU A 313 7.28 -22.83 1.03
N SER A 314 6.81 -24.08 1.05
CA SER A 314 6.48 -24.79 2.30
C SER A 314 7.71 -24.96 3.18
N GLU A 315 8.84 -25.37 2.61
CA GLU A 315 10.10 -25.48 3.34
C GLU A 315 10.60 -24.13 3.82
N PHE A 316 10.50 -23.08 2.98
CA PHE A 316 10.87 -21.72 3.34
C PHE A 316 10.06 -21.21 4.55
N VAL A 317 8.74 -21.39 4.51
CA VAL A 317 7.85 -20.96 5.61
C VAL A 317 8.13 -21.77 6.89
N ALA A 318 8.29 -23.09 6.80
CA ALA A 318 8.56 -23.94 7.96
C ALA A 318 9.83 -23.49 8.73
N ARG A 319 10.87 -23.07 8.02
CA ARG A 319 12.14 -22.63 8.62
C ARG A 319 12.13 -21.17 9.10
N THR A 320 11.34 -20.31 8.49
CA THR A 320 11.37 -18.86 8.79
C THR A 320 10.22 -18.39 9.70
N ALA A 321 9.06 -19.04 9.69
CA ALA A 321 7.90 -18.65 10.49
C ALA A 321 8.16 -18.52 12.00
N PRO A 322 9.04 -19.27 12.64
CA PRO A 322 9.35 -19.09 14.07
C PRO A 322 9.97 -17.72 14.40
N PHE A 323 10.54 -17.02 13.42
CA PHE A 323 11.32 -15.80 13.61
C PHE A 323 10.67 -14.54 13.00
N VAL A 324 9.60 -14.70 12.24
CA VAL A 324 8.99 -13.60 11.49
C VAL A 324 7.48 -13.51 11.77
N HIS A 325 6.89 -12.37 11.40
CA HIS A 325 5.48 -12.08 11.64
C HIS A 325 4.64 -12.12 10.37
N GLY A 326 5.28 -12.36 9.21
CA GLY A 326 4.55 -12.49 7.95
C GLY A 326 5.42 -12.41 6.71
N TYR A 327 4.75 -12.44 5.56
CA TYR A 327 5.37 -12.53 4.24
C TYR A 327 4.76 -11.52 3.29
N SER A 328 5.62 -10.88 2.48
CA SER A 328 5.23 -10.02 1.34
C SER A 328 5.58 -10.75 0.04
N ALA A 329 4.62 -11.19 -0.73
CA ALA A 329 4.81 -11.97 -1.95
C ALA A 329 3.98 -11.37 -3.11
N ILE A 330 4.64 -11.12 -4.24
CA ILE A 330 6.02 -11.37 -4.65
C ILE A 330 6.74 -10.09 -5.05
N ASN A 331 8.07 -10.13 -5.12
CA ASN A 331 8.85 -9.12 -5.82
C ASN A 331 8.73 -9.30 -7.35
N THR A 332 9.45 -8.50 -8.12
CA THR A 332 9.51 -8.63 -9.59
C THR A 332 10.07 -9.98 -10.02
N VAL A 333 9.64 -10.46 -11.19
CA VAL A 333 10.13 -11.71 -11.78
C VAL A 333 11.33 -11.39 -12.69
N PRO A 334 12.47 -12.10 -12.56
CA PRO A 334 13.63 -11.85 -13.40
C PRO A 334 13.36 -12.29 -14.84
N VAL A 335 13.66 -11.40 -15.79
CA VAL A 335 13.59 -11.66 -17.24
C VAL A 335 14.78 -11.01 -17.94
N GLU A 336 15.03 -11.40 -19.19
CA GLU A 336 16.01 -10.74 -20.04
C GLU A 336 15.31 -9.66 -20.88
N GLY A 337 15.82 -8.43 -20.85
CA GLY A 337 15.26 -7.30 -21.59
C GLY A 337 16.08 -6.88 -22.78
N PHE A 338 15.42 -6.73 -23.94
CA PHE A 338 16.05 -6.30 -25.18
C PHE A 338 15.33 -5.08 -25.78
N ARG A 339 16.09 -4.18 -26.35
CA ARG A 339 15.59 -3.07 -27.18
C ARG A 339 16.11 -3.21 -28.60
N GLN A 340 15.41 -2.62 -29.57
CA GLN A 340 15.90 -2.55 -30.94
C GLN A 340 17.07 -1.56 -31.02
N GLY A 341 18.25 -2.06 -31.31
CA GLY A 341 19.43 -1.27 -31.60
C GLY A 341 19.67 -1.08 -33.09
N GLN A 342 20.72 -0.35 -33.45
CA GLN A 342 21.09 -0.05 -34.85
C GLN A 342 21.40 -1.32 -35.67
N TYR A 343 22.02 -2.31 -35.03
CA TYR A 343 22.47 -3.55 -35.67
C TYR A 343 21.67 -4.79 -35.24
N GLY A 344 20.53 -4.61 -34.61
CA GLY A 344 19.68 -5.69 -34.11
C GLY A 344 19.35 -5.56 -32.62
N PRO A 345 18.73 -6.59 -32.01
CA PRO A 345 18.42 -6.57 -30.59
C PRO A 345 19.65 -6.42 -29.70
N GLU A 346 19.63 -5.48 -28.77
CA GLU A 346 20.69 -5.25 -27.78
C GLU A 346 20.09 -5.25 -26.36
N PRO A 347 20.91 -5.54 -25.32
CA PRO A 347 20.43 -5.50 -23.94
C PRO A 347 19.84 -4.16 -23.57
N ALA A 348 18.61 -4.14 -23.04
CA ALA A 348 17.86 -2.92 -22.73
C ALA A 348 18.62 -2.01 -21.74
N PHE A 349 19.33 -2.60 -20.78
CA PHE A 349 20.07 -1.90 -19.73
C PHE A 349 21.60 -1.86 -19.97
N GLY A 350 22.03 -2.14 -21.20
CA GLY A 350 23.45 -2.17 -21.59
C GLY A 350 24.18 -3.46 -21.17
N THR A 351 25.30 -3.74 -21.86
CA THR A 351 26.13 -4.91 -21.61
C THR A 351 26.98 -4.75 -20.34
N PRO A 352 27.16 -5.80 -19.50
CA PRO A 352 26.70 -7.19 -19.63
C PRO A 352 25.36 -7.47 -18.92
N ARG A 353 24.50 -6.49 -18.75
CA ARG A 353 23.32 -6.51 -17.86
C ARG A 353 22.06 -6.94 -18.59
N LEU A 354 21.90 -8.24 -18.80
CA LEU A 354 20.72 -8.82 -19.49
C LEU A 354 19.49 -8.88 -18.58
N LYS A 355 19.68 -9.31 -17.30
CA LYS A 355 18.56 -9.55 -16.37
C LYS A 355 18.04 -8.26 -15.75
N ALA A 356 16.73 -8.15 -15.67
CA ALA A 356 16.00 -7.09 -14.97
C ALA A 356 14.72 -7.65 -14.35
N GLY A 357 14.11 -6.88 -13.45
CA GLY A 357 12.87 -7.29 -12.81
C GLY A 357 11.65 -6.88 -13.63
N LEU A 358 10.84 -7.84 -14.07
CA LEU A 358 9.54 -7.60 -14.70
C LEU A 358 8.47 -7.41 -13.65
N SER A 359 7.63 -6.39 -13.81
CA SER A 359 6.49 -6.05 -12.96
C SER A 359 5.24 -5.76 -13.79
N GLY A 360 4.11 -5.55 -13.10
CA GLY A 360 2.82 -5.27 -13.73
C GLY A 360 2.04 -6.53 -14.13
N PRO A 361 0.98 -6.39 -14.95
CA PRO A 361 0.07 -7.47 -15.29
C PRO A 361 0.70 -8.81 -15.70
N PRO A 362 1.85 -8.85 -16.39
CA PRO A 362 2.47 -10.12 -16.78
C PRO A 362 2.78 -11.06 -15.63
N ILE A 363 3.04 -10.52 -14.42
CA ILE A 363 3.40 -11.35 -13.25
C ILE A 363 2.24 -11.61 -12.29
N LEU A 364 1.02 -11.19 -12.61
CA LEU A 364 -0.14 -11.31 -11.72
C LEU A 364 -0.37 -12.75 -11.26
N ARG A 365 -0.28 -13.71 -12.18
CA ARG A 365 -0.49 -15.11 -11.84
C ARG A 365 0.58 -15.70 -10.94
N TYR A 366 1.82 -15.21 -11.02
CA TYR A 366 2.87 -15.59 -10.07
C TYR A 366 2.52 -15.11 -8.65
N GLY A 367 2.09 -13.84 -8.52
CA GLY A 367 1.70 -13.28 -7.23
C GLY A 367 0.50 -14.02 -6.62
N LEU A 368 -0.58 -14.21 -7.38
CA LEU A 368 -1.78 -14.91 -6.91
C LEU A 368 -1.48 -16.37 -6.51
N ASN A 369 -0.70 -17.08 -7.31
CA ASN A 369 -0.31 -18.46 -7.00
C ASN A 369 0.51 -18.54 -5.70
N CYS A 370 1.52 -17.68 -5.54
CA CYS A 370 2.34 -17.65 -4.35
C CYS A 370 1.52 -17.30 -3.09
N VAL A 371 0.61 -16.31 -3.18
CA VAL A 371 -0.27 -15.94 -2.05
C VAL A 371 -1.23 -17.07 -1.69
N SER A 372 -1.87 -17.70 -2.67
CA SER A 372 -2.75 -18.85 -2.41
C SER A 372 -2.02 -19.98 -1.68
N ASN A 373 -0.77 -20.28 -2.09
CA ASN A 373 0.05 -21.28 -1.43
C ASN A 373 0.46 -20.85 0.00
N LEU A 374 0.82 -19.57 0.21
CA LEU A 374 1.11 -19.05 1.56
C LEU A 374 -0.11 -19.17 2.50
N VAL A 375 -1.31 -18.85 1.98
CA VAL A 375 -2.55 -18.97 2.76
C VAL A 375 -2.81 -20.43 3.11
N LYS A 376 -2.69 -21.33 2.15
CA LYS A 376 -2.83 -22.78 2.37
C LYS A 376 -1.86 -23.29 3.45
N ILE A 377 -0.57 -22.92 3.37
CA ILE A 377 0.44 -23.31 4.36
C ILE A 377 0.10 -22.71 5.73
N ARG A 378 -0.27 -21.42 5.80
CA ARG A 378 -0.69 -20.75 7.02
C ARG A 378 -1.82 -21.51 7.72
N GLU A 379 -2.83 -21.92 6.97
CA GLU A 379 -3.98 -22.68 7.51
C GLU A 379 -3.61 -24.09 7.93
N GLN A 380 -2.85 -24.82 7.11
CA GLN A 380 -2.44 -26.19 7.40
C GLN A 380 -1.54 -26.29 8.64
N GLU A 381 -0.62 -25.35 8.80
CA GLU A 381 0.34 -25.31 9.91
C GLU A 381 -0.16 -24.45 11.09
N ASN A 382 -1.38 -23.92 11.02
CA ASN A 382 -1.99 -23.03 12.03
C ASN A 382 -1.06 -21.85 12.44
N LEU A 383 -0.42 -21.22 11.46
CA LEU A 383 0.54 -20.14 11.70
C LEU A 383 -0.15 -18.79 11.92
N GLN A 384 0.39 -17.99 12.85
CA GLN A 384 -0.08 -16.63 13.13
C GLN A 384 0.77 -15.60 12.36
N VAL A 385 0.76 -15.66 11.04
CA VAL A 385 1.55 -14.79 10.15
C VAL A 385 0.64 -13.97 9.24
N GLY A 386 1.02 -12.70 9.02
CA GLY A 386 0.35 -11.83 8.07
C GLY A 386 0.84 -12.08 6.63
N ILE A 387 -0.04 -11.95 5.64
CA ILE A 387 0.27 -12.14 4.22
C ILE A 387 -0.07 -10.88 3.45
N ILE A 388 0.96 -10.26 2.84
CA ILE A 388 0.80 -9.13 1.92
C ILE A 388 0.93 -9.67 0.49
N GLY A 389 -0.16 -9.57 -0.28
CA GLY A 389 -0.18 -9.93 -1.69
C GLY A 389 0.37 -8.80 -2.57
N ILE A 390 1.37 -9.12 -3.41
CA ILE A 390 2.04 -8.17 -4.30
C ILE A 390 2.30 -8.83 -5.65
N GLY A 391 2.20 -8.06 -6.72
CA GLY A 391 2.60 -8.47 -8.07
C GLY A 391 1.45 -8.39 -9.08
N GLY A 392 1.56 -7.47 -10.01
CA GLY A 392 0.68 -7.37 -11.16
C GLY A 392 -0.71 -6.76 -10.93
N ALA A 393 -1.08 -6.38 -9.71
CA ALA A 393 -2.35 -5.71 -9.45
C ALA A 393 -2.32 -4.27 -10.00
N VAL A 394 -3.11 -4.02 -11.05
CA VAL A 394 -3.26 -2.70 -11.72
C VAL A 394 -4.72 -2.32 -11.96
N THR A 395 -5.65 -3.17 -11.53
CA THR A 395 -7.10 -2.92 -11.56
C THR A 395 -7.71 -3.27 -10.21
N THR A 396 -8.89 -2.71 -9.90
CA THR A 396 -9.65 -3.06 -8.69
C THR A 396 -10.01 -4.54 -8.65
N ALA A 397 -10.30 -5.15 -9.80
CA ALA A 397 -10.53 -6.59 -9.92
C ALA A 397 -9.30 -7.42 -9.54
N ASN A 398 -8.09 -6.98 -9.90
CA ASN A 398 -6.87 -7.67 -9.47
C ASN A 398 -6.64 -7.56 -7.95
N VAL A 399 -6.97 -6.40 -7.35
CA VAL A 399 -6.94 -6.24 -5.89
C VAL A 399 -7.92 -7.22 -5.24
N GLN A 400 -9.15 -7.32 -5.76
CA GLN A 400 -10.14 -8.28 -5.26
C GLN A 400 -9.65 -9.72 -5.40
N SER A 401 -9.02 -10.08 -6.51
CA SER A 401 -8.47 -11.44 -6.70
C SER A 401 -7.44 -11.82 -5.61
N TYR A 402 -6.62 -10.87 -5.14
CA TYR A 402 -5.72 -11.10 -4.01
C TYR A 402 -6.46 -11.27 -2.68
N ILE A 403 -7.49 -10.46 -2.44
CA ILE A 403 -8.34 -10.57 -1.25
C ILE A 403 -9.05 -11.94 -1.24
N ASP A 404 -9.60 -12.35 -2.37
CA ASP A 404 -10.27 -13.65 -2.54
C ASP A 404 -9.30 -14.83 -2.39
N SER A 405 -8.01 -14.62 -2.71
CA SER A 405 -6.94 -15.60 -2.46
C SER A 405 -6.49 -15.66 -0.99
N GLY A 406 -7.07 -14.85 -0.10
CA GLY A 406 -6.80 -14.84 1.33
C GLY A 406 -5.65 -13.94 1.78
N ALA A 407 -5.18 -13.00 0.94
CA ALA A 407 -4.24 -11.98 1.36
C ALA A 407 -4.88 -11.06 2.42
N ASP A 408 -4.14 -10.77 3.50
CA ASP A 408 -4.61 -9.84 4.52
C ASP A 408 -4.54 -8.40 4.02
N ILE A 409 -3.46 -8.06 3.31
CA ILE A 409 -3.19 -6.76 2.69
C ILE A 409 -2.81 -6.98 1.22
N VAL A 410 -3.18 -6.05 0.36
CA VAL A 410 -2.78 -6.02 -1.05
C VAL A 410 -1.98 -4.77 -1.33
N GLN A 411 -0.76 -4.92 -1.84
CA GLN A 411 0.07 -3.78 -2.24
C GLN A 411 0.40 -3.83 -3.74
N CYS A 412 0.56 -2.66 -4.34
CA CYS A 412 1.02 -2.53 -5.72
C CYS A 412 2.09 -1.44 -5.87
N ALA A 413 2.80 -1.46 -6.98
CA ALA A 413 3.72 -0.40 -7.39
C ALA A 413 3.41 0.08 -8.81
N THR A 414 3.36 -0.84 -9.78
CA THR A 414 3.20 -0.54 -11.21
C THR A 414 1.95 0.29 -11.50
N ALA A 415 0.86 0.05 -10.78
CA ALA A 415 -0.38 0.81 -10.93
C ALA A 415 -0.17 2.33 -10.76
N PHE A 416 0.67 2.73 -9.82
CA PHE A 416 0.94 4.14 -9.52
C PHE A 416 1.84 4.86 -10.53
N PHE A 417 2.56 4.13 -11.38
CA PHE A 417 3.25 4.73 -12.53
C PHE A 417 2.30 5.12 -13.64
N VAL A 418 1.17 4.41 -13.73
CA VAL A 418 0.16 4.57 -14.77
C VAL A 418 -0.93 5.54 -14.32
N ASP A 419 -1.36 5.39 -13.07
CA ASP A 419 -2.48 6.12 -12.49
C ASP A 419 -2.18 6.41 -11.02
N SER A 420 -1.69 7.61 -10.73
CA SER A 420 -1.40 8.01 -9.36
C SER A 420 -2.65 8.10 -8.47
N PHE A 421 -3.86 8.19 -9.07
CA PHE A 421 -5.12 8.15 -8.34
C PHE A 421 -5.68 6.73 -8.17
N PHE A 422 -4.89 5.71 -8.49
CA PHE A 422 -5.32 4.31 -8.33
C PHE A 422 -5.77 4.00 -6.89
N GLY A 423 -5.11 4.60 -5.88
CA GLY A 423 -5.52 4.50 -4.48
C GLY A 423 -6.97 4.92 -4.26
N MET A 424 -7.37 6.06 -4.78
CA MET A 424 -8.75 6.57 -4.67
C MET A 424 -9.77 5.62 -5.31
N LYS A 425 -9.42 5.06 -6.48
CA LYS A 425 -10.28 4.10 -7.20
C LYS A 425 -10.47 2.81 -6.41
N VAL A 426 -9.38 2.28 -5.84
CA VAL A 426 -9.45 1.07 -5.00
C VAL A 426 -10.23 1.34 -3.73
N ARG A 427 -9.98 2.47 -3.05
CA ARG A 427 -10.72 2.81 -1.83
C ARG A 427 -12.22 2.94 -2.09
N LYS A 428 -12.60 3.67 -3.13
CA LYS A 428 -14.01 3.75 -3.51
C LYS A 428 -14.60 2.35 -3.79
N PHE A 429 -13.88 1.52 -4.53
CA PHE A 429 -14.31 0.14 -4.83
C PHE A 429 -14.52 -0.68 -3.55
N LEU A 430 -13.58 -0.63 -2.60
CA LEU A 430 -13.68 -1.34 -1.33
C LEU A 430 -14.80 -0.79 -0.45
N ASP A 431 -15.00 0.53 -0.43
CA ASP A 431 -16.09 1.19 0.29
C ASP A 431 -17.46 0.80 -0.28
N ASP A 432 -17.59 0.74 -1.62
CA ASP A 432 -18.82 0.31 -2.30
C ASP A 432 -19.14 -1.18 -2.00
N GLN A 433 -18.12 -2.02 -1.87
CA GLN A 433 -18.28 -3.43 -1.48
C GLN A 433 -18.82 -3.59 -0.05
N LEU A 434 -18.37 -2.75 0.88
CA LEU A 434 -18.91 -2.74 2.24
C LEU A 434 -20.37 -2.29 2.29
N LEU A 435 -20.76 -1.38 1.40
CA LEU A 435 -22.16 -0.95 1.28
C LEU A 435 -23.07 -2.03 0.72
N GLY A 436 -22.54 -2.90 -0.15
CA GLY A 436 -23.28 -4.04 -0.72
C GLY A 436 -23.38 -5.26 0.20
N LYS A 437 -22.51 -5.34 1.20
CA LYS A 437 -22.62 -6.31 2.30
C LYS A 437 -23.28 -5.59 3.47
N GLU A 438 -24.57 -5.78 3.67
CA GLU A 438 -25.15 -5.55 4.99
C GLU A 438 -24.34 -6.42 5.96
N ILE A 439 -23.52 -5.78 6.79
CA ILE A 439 -22.82 -6.49 7.87
C ILE A 439 -23.94 -7.11 8.70
N SER A 440 -23.97 -8.44 8.81
CA SER A 440 -25.01 -9.09 9.58
C SER A 440 -24.90 -8.59 11.03
N ALA A 441 -26.02 -8.49 11.73
CA ALA A 441 -26.02 -8.12 13.16
C ALA A 441 -25.15 -9.08 14.00
N GLU A 442 -24.85 -10.26 13.46
CA GLU A 442 -23.98 -11.28 14.06
C GLU A 442 -22.51 -10.93 13.89
N ASP A 443 -22.11 -10.46 12.69
CA ASP A 443 -20.73 -9.98 12.43
C ASP A 443 -20.42 -8.71 13.24
N GLU A 444 -21.38 -7.77 13.36
CA GLU A 444 -21.22 -6.58 14.21
C GLU A 444 -21.00 -6.95 15.68
N ARG A 445 -21.74 -7.95 16.18
CA ARG A 445 -21.56 -8.44 17.55
C ARG A 445 -20.22 -9.11 17.76
N GLU A 446 -19.75 -9.89 16.80
CA GLU A 446 -18.46 -10.57 16.89
C GLU A 446 -17.30 -9.56 16.88
N ILE A 447 -17.35 -8.54 16.03
CA ILE A 447 -16.37 -7.44 15.99
C ILE A 447 -16.39 -6.67 17.32
N ALA A 448 -17.59 -6.36 17.85
CA ALA A 448 -17.71 -5.68 19.14
C ALA A 448 -17.14 -6.51 20.30
N ARG A 449 -17.37 -7.83 20.30
CA ARG A 449 -16.80 -8.74 21.28
C ARG A 449 -15.28 -8.80 21.23
N GLN A 450 -14.70 -8.83 20.05
CA GLN A 450 -13.24 -8.81 19.87
C GLN A 450 -12.63 -7.49 20.34
N ASN A 451 -13.24 -6.34 19.98
CA ASN A 451 -12.78 -5.03 20.44
C ASN A 451 -12.88 -4.89 21.96
N TRP A 452 -13.96 -5.35 22.55
CA TRP A 452 -14.17 -5.37 24.00
C TRP A 452 -13.13 -6.25 24.72
N SER A 453 -12.86 -7.44 24.21
CA SER A 453 -11.85 -8.36 24.77
C SER A 453 -10.45 -7.73 24.74
N ARG A 454 -10.08 -7.06 23.65
CA ARG A 454 -8.82 -6.33 23.54
C ARG A 454 -8.73 -5.13 24.49
N ALA A 455 -9.82 -4.38 24.64
CA ALA A 455 -9.88 -3.26 25.58
C ALA A 455 -9.67 -3.72 27.04
N LEU A 456 -10.21 -4.90 27.40
CA LEU A 456 -9.93 -5.51 28.69
C LEU A 456 -8.47 -5.92 28.83
N GLY A 457 -7.86 -6.58 27.83
CA GLY A 457 -6.45 -6.94 27.85
C GLY A 457 -5.51 -5.74 28.01
N ASN A 458 -5.77 -4.64 27.31
CA ASN A 458 -5.00 -3.40 27.47
C ASN A 458 -5.13 -2.80 28.88
N LEU A 459 -6.31 -2.90 29.49
CA LEU A 459 -6.54 -2.41 30.85
C LEU A 459 -5.87 -3.31 31.91
N GLU A 460 -5.78 -4.62 31.65
CA GLU A 460 -5.05 -5.56 32.50
C GLU A 460 -3.55 -5.25 32.54
N GLU A 461 -2.97 -4.97 31.37
CA GLU A 461 -1.55 -4.55 31.26
C GLU A 461 -1.28 -3.21 31.96
N ASP A 462 -2.21 -2.24 31.85
CA ASP A 462 -2.06 -0.89 32.41
C ASP A 462 -2.21 -0.84 33.95
N LEU A 463 -3.08 -1.68 34.52
CA LEU A 463 -3.47 -1.60 35.94
C LEU A 463 -2.73 -2.57 36.86
N GLY A 464 -1.90 -3.45 36.30
CA GLY A 464 -0.98 -4.33 37.05
C GLY A 464 -1.66 -5.23 38.07
N GLY A 465 -2.05 -6.42 37.67
CA GLY A 465 -2.18 -7.69 38.43
C GLY A 465 -2.83 -7.72 39.82
N ASP A 466 -3.56 -6.69 40.27
CA ASP A 466 -4.34 -6.76 41.51
C ASP A 466 -5.70 -7.42 41.22
N ASP A 467 -5.90 -8.63 41.74
CA ASP A 467 -7.11 -9.46 41.49
C ASP A 467 -8.41 -8.72 41.83
N GLY A 468 -8.41 -7.83 42.84
CA GLY A 468 -9.60 -7.06 43.25
C GLY A 468 -9.95 -5.94 42.28
N VAL A 469 -8.94 -5.28 41.73
CA VAL A 469 -9.09 -4.24 40.69
C VAL A 469 -9.53 -4.88 39.39
N TRP A 470 -8.92 -6.02 39.04
CA TRP A 470 -9.24 -6.75 37.81
C TRP A 470 -10.69 -7.23 37.76
N ALA A 471 -11.22 -7.80 38.85
CA ALA A 471 -12.64 -8.18 38.92
C ALA A 471 -13.57 -6.98 38.68
N SER A 472 -13.23 -5.79 39.16
CA SER A 472 -13.99 -4.57 38.94
C SER A 472 -13.92 -4.10 37.46
N VAL A 473 -12.76 -4.23 36.82
CA VAL A 473 -12.54 -3.93 35.38
C VAL A 473 -13.38 -4.86 34.51
N GLN A 474 -13.33 -6.16 34.78
CA GLN A 474 -14.13 -7.15 34.06
C GLN A 474 -15.65 -6.88 34.18
N GLN A 475 -16.12 -6.57 35.39
CA GLN A 475 -17.53 -6.26 35.63
C GLN A 475 -17.96 -4.98 34.90
N ALA A 476 -17.13 -3.91 34.95
CA ALA A 476 -17.40 -2.67 34.25
C ALA A 476 -17.41 -2.85 32.72
N GLY A 477 -16.49 -3.64 32.20
CA GLY A 477 -16.40 -3.99 30.77
C GLY A 477 -17.61 -4.78 30.30
N LEU A 478 -18.02 -5.80 31.06
CA LEU A 478 -19.19 -6.60 30.73
C LEU A 478 -20.47 -5.74 30.71
N MET A 479 -20.63 -4.83 31.66
CA MET A 479 -21.76 -3.92 31.71
C MET A 479 -21.79 -2.97 30.49
N ASP A 480 -20.64 -2.46 30.06
CA ASP A 480 -20.55 -1.59 28.88
C ASP A 480 -20.89 -2.34 27.59
N PHE A 481 -20.39 -3.57 27.44
CA PHE A 481 -20.71 -4.42 26.31
C PHE A 481 -22.20 -4.79 26.22
N LEU A 482 -22.81 -5.16 27.35
CA LEU A 482 -24.23 -5.50 27.42
C LEU A 482 -25.14 -4.28 27.15
N GLU A 483 -24.73 -3.08 27.58
CA GLU A 483 -25.45 -1.85 27.28
C GLU A 483 -25.38 -1.51 25.78
N TRP A 484 -24.20 -1.66 25.14
CA TRP A 484 -24.07 -1.51 23.71
C TRP A 484 -24.97 -2.51 22.96
N GLU A 485 -24.93 -3.79 23.32
CA GLU A 485 -25.76 -4.84 22.69
C GLU A 485 -27.26 -4.56 22.84
N ARG A 486 -27.69 -4.07 24.00
CA ARG A 486 -29.10 -3.70 24.23
C ARG A 486 -29.49 -2.52 23.34
N ASN A 487 -28.64 -1.51 23.21
CA ASN A 487 -28.89 -0.36 22.37
C ASN A 487 -28.92 -0.72 20.88
N GLN A 488 -28.12 -1.69 20.43
CA GLN A 488 -28.20 -2.23 19.06
C GLN A 488 -29.57 -2.89 18.81
N LYS A 489 -30.05 -3.74 19.71
CA LYS A 489 -31.38 -4.37 19.59
C LYS A 489 -32.52 -3.35 19.53
N ALA A 490 -32.44 -2.27 20.31
CA ALA A 490 -33.41 -1.18 20.29
C ALA A 490 -33.37 -0.38 18.98
N THR A 491 -32.20 -0.21 18.38
CA THR A 491 -32.01 0.57 17.14
C THR A 491 -32.46 -0.20 15.90
N VAL A 492 -32.30 -1.54 15.88
CA VAL A 492 -32.82 -2.41 14.82
C VAL A 492 -34.31 -2.35 14.73
N ALA A 493 -35.01 -2.16 15.87
CA ALA A 493 -36.48 -2.01 15.92
C ALA A 493 -36.98 -0.68 15.28
N LEU A 494 -36.10 0.30 15.07
CA LEU A 494 -36.40 1.63 14.49
C LEU A 494 -36.13 1.76 12.99
N GLY A 495 -35.66 0.70 12.31
CA GLY A 495 -35.42 0.62 10.87
C GLY A 495 -33.94 0.71 10.45
N PRO A 496 -33.60 0.30 9.22
CA PRO A 496 -32.23 -0.01 8.77
C PRO A 496 -31.25 1.18 8.65
N ARG A 497 -31.67 2.40 8.96
CA ARG A 497 -30.83 3.62 8.78
C ARG A 497 -30.11 4.12 10.04
N ARG A 498 -30.14 3.41 11.15
CA ARG A 498 -29.56 3.86 12.43
C ARG A 498 -28.84 2.76 13.23
N ALA A 499 -28.10 1.88 12.57
CA ALA A 499 -27.18 1.01 13.31
C ALA A 499 -26.14 1.89 14.04
N LEU A 500 -25.98 1.68 15.35
CA LEU A 500 -24.92 2.33 16.11
C LEU A 500 -23.58 1.76 15.63
N ALA A 501 -22.60 2.64 15.39
CA ALA A 501 -21.26 2.18 15.05
C ALA A 501 -20.71 1.22 16.10
N VAL A 502 -20.03 0.17 15.67
CA VAL A 502 -19.33 -0.74 16.60
C VAL A 502 -18.20 0.04 17.29
N PRO A 503 -18.18 0.10 18.65
CA PRO A 503 -17.16 0.86 19.35
C PRO A 503 -15.75 0.31 19.09
N SER A 504 -14.79 1.21 19.00
CA SER A 504 -13.37 0.87 18.90
C SER A 504 -12.82 0.31 20.21
N VAL A 505 -11.62 -0.27 20.17
CA VAL A 505 -10.90 -0.69 21.38
C VAL A 505 -10.69 0.49 22.33
N GLU A 506 -10.31 1.66 21.79
CA GLU A 506 -10.10 2.89 22.57
C GLU A 506 -11.39 3.42 23.18
N GLU A 507 -12.50 3.41 22.43
CA GLU A 507 -13.81 3.78 22.94
C GLU A 507 -14.27 2.85 24.06
N PHE A 508 -14.13 1.54 23.95
CA PHE A 508 -14.41 0.60 25.03
C PHE A 508 -13.49 0.83 26.23
N THR A 509 -12.19 0.99 26.01
CA THR A 509 -11.21 1.29 27.08
C THR A 509 -11.60 2.55 27.84
N THR A 510 -11.95 3.63 27.14
CA THR A 510 -12.38 4.90 27.73
C THR A 510 -13.68 4.76 28.51
N ARG A 511 -14.66 4.06 27.98
CA ARG A 511 -15.96 3.83 28.65
C ARG A 511 -15.80 3.01 29.92
N ILE A 512 -14.98 1.95 29.88
CA ILE A 512 -14.70 1.09 31.05
C ILE A 512 -14.00 1.92 32.13
N ARG A 513 -12.96 2.71 31.80
CA ARG A 513 -12.29 3.62 32.73
C ARG A 513 -13.26 4.63 33.37
N ASN A 514 -14.15 5.22 32.58
CA ASN A 514 -15.15 6.16 33.09
C ASN A 514 -16.16 5.51 34.04
N ARG A 515 -16.49 4.21 33.88
CA ARG A 515 -17.33 3.46 34.81
C ARG A 515 -16.64 3.17 36.14
N LEU A 516 -15.32 2.95 36.11
CA LEU A 516 -14.53 2.70 37.32
C LEU A 516 -14.37 3.95 38.18
N VAL A 517 -14.35 5.15 37.57
CA VAL A 517 -14.16 6.44 38.25
C VAL A 517 -15.47 7.01 38.85
N LYS A 518 -16.65 6.57 38.39
CA LYS A 518 -17.92 7.03 38.97
C LYS A 518 -18.16 6.35 40.31
N PRO A 519 -18.30 7.14 41.43
CA PRO A 519 -18.66 6.54 42.71
C PRO A 519 -20.01 5.84 42.58
N ARG A 520 -20.10 4.62 43.15
CA ARG A 520 -21.38 3.93 43.34
C ARG A 520 -22.22 4.79 44.31
N PHE A 521 -23.23 5.49 43.78
CA PHE A 521 -24.33 6.00 44.56
C PHE A 521 -25.41 4.95 44.66
#